data_d6318fea083a43f51829a9755247918a
#
_entry.id   d6318fea083a43f51829a9755247918a
#
_cell.length_a   1.000
_cell.length_b   1.000
_cell.length_c   1.000
_cell.angle_alpha   90.00
_cell.angle_beta   90.00
_cell.angle_gamma   90.00
#
_symmetry.space_group_name_H-M   'P 1'
#
loop_
_entity.id
_entity.type
_entity.pdbx_description
1 polymer ?
#
loop_
_entity_poly.entity_id
_entity_poly.type
_entity_poly.pdbx_seq_one_letter_code
_entity_poly.pdbx_strand_id
1 'polypeptide(L)'
;MDVKKLNWCCKQPSGLKIDKPNDNLAKEYLQSAEETLSILQDIKEKSNMWLATTQYYCEYFSIYALLQKIGIKCEIHDCTIEIARFLEEIEIIPKDYTKKLEEDKELRIDNQYYLKNQVG
;
A
#
# COMPACT_ATOMS: atom_id res chain seq x y z
N MET A 1 -5.44 -3.63 -14.98
CA MET A 1 -5.19 -2.17 -14.90
C MET A 1 -6.34 -1.43 -15.58
N ASP A 2 -6.80 -0.37 -14.95
CA ASP A 2 -7.82 0.51 -15.51
C ASP A 2 -7.16 1.78 -16.06
N VAL A 3 -7.11 1.90 -17.38
CA VAL A 3 -6.45 3.03 -18.06
C VAL A 3 -7.12 4.36 -17.73
N LYS A 4 -8.46 4.37 -17.64
CA LYS A 4 -9.21 5.59 -17.29
C LYS A 4 -8.85 6.08 -15.88
N LYS A 5 -8.73 5.15 -14.94
CA LYS A 5 -8.34 5.46 -13.57
C LYS A 5 -6.91 5.96 -13.50
N LEU A 6 -5.97 5.33 -14.21
CA LEU A 6 -4.59 5.80 -14.28
C LEU A 6 -4.50 7.20 -14.87
N ASN A 7 -5.26 7.49 -15.94
CA ASN A 7 -5.30 8.83 -16.50
C ASN A 7 -5.82 9.85 -15.51
N TRP A 8 -6.88 9.51 -14.79
CA TRP A 8 -7.39 10.37 -13.73
C TRP A 8 -6.32 10.63 -12.67
N CYS A 9 -5.62 9.58 -12.24
CA CYS A 9 -4.55 9.69 -11.24
C CYS A 9 -3.42 10.61 -11.69
N CYS A 10 -3.05 10.56 -12.97
CA CYS A 10 -2.00 11.43 -13.52
C CYS A 10 -2.39 12.90 -13.56
N LYS A 11 -3.69 13.18 -13.60
CA LYS A 11 -4.21 14.56 -13.65
C LYS A 11 -4.38 15.20 -12.26
N GLN A 12 -4.35 14.41 -11.19
CA GLN A 12 -4.53 14.95 -9.85
C GLN A 12 -3.24 15.58 -9.34
N PRO A 13 -3.32 16.70 -8.58
CA PRO A 13 -2.11 17.35 -8.03
C PRO A 13 -1.29 16.42 -7.14
N SER A 14 -1.95 15.56 -6.34
CA SER A 14 -1.30 14.60 -5.45
C SER A 14 -1.33 13.17 -6.00
N GLY A 15 -1.66 13.00 -7.28
CA GLY A 15 -1.72 11.70 -7.93
C GLY A 15 -0.37 11.20 -8.41
N LEU A 16 -0.38 10.45 -9.52
CA LEU A 16 0.83 9.86 -10.07
C LEU A 16 1.70 10.91 -10.74
N LYS A 17 2.95 10.99 -10.31
CA LYS A 17 3.98 11.89 -10.84
C LYS A 17 5.26 11.11 -11.06
N ILE A 18 5.96 11.43 -12.15
CA ILE A 18 7.32 10.95 -12.35
C ILE A 18 8.25 11.89 -11.61
N ASP A 19 9.13 11.33 -10.81
CA ASP A 19 10.09 12.07 -10.00
C ASP A 19 11.45 11.38 -10.10
N LYS A 20 12.47 11.99 -9.52
CA LYS A 20 13.78 11.34 -9.46
C LYS A 20 13.72 10.14 -8.52
N PRO A 21 14.35 9.00 -8.90
CA PRO A 21 14.51 7.90 -7.96
C PRO A 21 15.19 8.38 -6.67
N ASN A 22 14.67 7.92 -5.54
CA ASN A 22 15.17 8.32 -4.22
C ASN A 22 15.51 7.06 -3.42
N ASP A 23 16.78 6.64 -3.50
CA ASP A 23 17.25 5.42 -2.84
C ASP A 23 17.19 5.53 -1.32
N ASN A 24 17.44 6.69 -0.75
CA ASN A 24 17.37 6.88 0.70
C ASN A 24 15.94 6.72 1.21
N LEU A 25 15.00 7.34 0.54
CA LEU A 25 13.58 7.24 0.91
C LEU A 25 13.06 5.82 0.68
N ALA A 26 13.50 5.16 -0.40
CA ALA A 26 13.18 3.75 -0.66
C ALA A 26 13.64 2.86 0.51
N LYS A 27 14.84 3.08 1.02
CA LYS A 27 15.38 2.34 2.17
C LYS A 27 14.57 2.61 3.43
N GLU A 28 14.17 3.86 3.67
CA GLU A 28 13.34 4.21 4.82
C GLU A 28 11.99 3.50 4.78
N TYR A 29 11.32 3.48 3.63
CA TYR A 29 10.06 2.75 3.49
C TYR A 29 10.24 1.24 3.63
N LEU A 30 11.32 0.69 3.10
CA LEU A 30 11.62 -0.73 3.26
C LEU A 30 11.86 -1.07 4.73
N GLN A 31 12.59 -0.23 5.44
CA GLN A 31 12.82 -0.38 6.87
C GLN A 31 11.49 -0.31 7.64
N SER A 32 10.61 0.62 7.28
CA SER A 32 9.27 0.72 7.89
C SER A 32 8.45 -0.54 7.63
N ALA A 33 8.55 -1.13 6.43
CA ALA A 33 7.89 -2.39 6.11
C ALA A 33 8.43 -3.54 6.97
N GLU A 34 9.74 -3.60 7.15
CA GLU A 34 10.38 -4.64 7.98
C GLU A 34 9.99 -4.51 9.45
N GLU A 35 9.98 -3.28 9.98
CA GLU A 35 9.55 -3.01 11.36
C GLU A 35 8.07 -3.38 11.54
N THR A 36 7.24 -3.03 10.57
CA THR A 36 5.81 -3.36 10.58
C THR A 36 5.59 -4.86 10.54
N LEU A 37 6.38 -5.59 9.75
CA LEU A 37 6.33 -7.04 9.70
C LEU A 37 6.70 -7.67 11.05
N SER A 38 7.69 -7.11 11.74
CA SER A 38 8.07 -7.56 13.07
C SER A 38 6.94 -7.37 14.09
N ILE A 39 6.28 -6.20 14.04
CA ILE A 39 5.11 -5.92 14.89
C ILE A 39 3.97 -6.89 14.58
N LEU A 40 3.76 -7.18 13.29
CA LEU A 40 2.73 -8.11 12.84
C LEU A 40 2.87 -9.48 13.50
N GLN A 41 4.11 -9.99 13.58
CA GLN A 41 4.39 -11.27 14.21
C GLN A 41 4.04 -11.26 15.71
N ASP A 42 4.25 -10.13 16.38
CA ASP A 42 3.95 -9.98 17.80
C ASP A 42 2.45 -9.91 18.12
N ILE A 43 1.65 -9.34 17.21
CA ILE A 43 0.20 -9.13 17.43
C ILE A 43 -0.69 -10.16 16.76
N LYS A 44 -0.11 -11.08 16.00
CA LYS A 44 -0.83 -12.03 15.14
C LYS A 44 -1.97 -12.79 15.85
N GLU A 45 -1.77 -13.15 17.10
CA GLU A 45 -2.76 -13.90 17.89
C GLU A 45 -3.46 -13.05 18.94
N LYS A 46 -3.15 -11.74 19.02
CA LYS A 46 -3.63 -10.87 20.08
C LYS A 46 -4.77 -9.95 19.65
N SER A 47 -4.83 -9.57 18.40
CA SER A 47 -5.83 -8.60 17.95
C SER A 47 -6.06 -8.69 16.44
N ASN A 48 -7.23 -9.18 16.04
CA ASN A 48 -7.62 -9.24 14.62
C ASN A 48 -7.72 -7.85 13.99
N MET A 49 -8.13 -6.87 14.78
CA MET A 49 -8.26 -5.50 14.31
C MET A 49 -6.92 -4.88 13.92
N TRP A 50 -5.95 -4.93 14.85
CA TRP A 50 -4.62 -4.39 14.59
C TRP A 50 -3.85 -5.23 13.58
N LEU A 51 -4.16 -6.52 13.50
CA LEU A 51 -3.57 -7.42 12.51
C LEU A 51 -3.85 -6.94 11.09
N ALA A 52 -5.12 -6.67 10.77
CA ALA A 52 -5.51 -6.21 9.43
C ALA A 52 -4.85 -4.87 9.06
N THR A 53 -4.85 -3.91 9.99
CA THR A 53 -4.24 -2.60 9.79
C THR A 53 -2.73 -2.72 9.57
N THR A 54 -2.05 -3.50 10.42
CA THR A 54 -0.60 -3.67 10.36
C THR A 54 -0.18 -4.39 9.08
N GLN A 55 -0.93 -5.42 8.68
CA GLN A 55 -0.68 -6.18 7.45
C GLN A 55 -0.81 -5.28 6.22
N TYR A 56 -1.85 -4.45 6.16
CA TYR A 56 -2.04 -3.50 5.08
C TYR A 56 -0.87 -2.52 4.97
N TYR A 57 -0.45 -1.93 6.08
CA TYR A 57 0.66 -0.96 6.05
C TYR A 57 2.00 -1.61 5.71
N CYS A 58 2.23 -2.85 6.12
CA CYS A 58 3.43 -3.59 5.72
C CYS A 58 3.51 -3.69 4.19
N GLU A 59 2.42 -4.10 3.57
CA GLU A 59 2.33 -4.22 2.11
C GLU A 59 2.43 -2.87 1.42
N TYR A 60 1.78 -1.85 1.98
CA TYR A 60 1.77 -0.50 1.42
C TYR A 60 3.17 0.15 1.46
N PHE A 61 3.88 0.03 2.57
CA PHE A 61 5.26 0.53 2.67
C PHE A 61 6.19 -0.17 1.70
N SER A 62 5.98 -1.46 1.46
CA SER A 62 6.77 -2.21 0.47
C SER A 62 6.57 -1.66 -0.93
N ILE A 63 5.34 -1.34 -1.31
CA ILE A 63 5.04 -0.70 -2.60
C ILE A 63 5.66 0.69 -2.67
N TYR A 64 5.54 1.49 -1.62
CA TYR A 64 6.16 2.81 -1.60
C TYR A 64 7.67 2.75 -1.74
N ALA A 65 8.32 1.77 -1.12
CA ALA A 65 9.75 1.57 -1.29
C ALA A 65 10.10 1.33 -2.77
N LEU A 66 9.33 0.49 -3.44
CA LEU A 66 9.53 0.21 -4.86
C LEU A 66 9.29 1.46 -5.72
N LEU A 67 8.21 2.20 -5.47
CA LEU A 67 7.90 3.41 -6.23
C LEU A 67 8.99 4.48 -6.09
N GLN A 68 9.54 4.66 -4.89
CA GLN A 68 10.66 5.57 -4.67
C GLN A 68 11.90 5.12 -5.43
N LYS A 69 12.14 3.82 -5.49
CA LYS A 69 13.28 3.25 -6.21
C LYS A 69 13.20 3.51 -7.71
N ILE A 70 12.01 3.44 -8.30
CA ILE A 70 11.83 3.64 -9.74
C ILE A 70 11.48 5.09 -10.12
N GLY A 71 11.19 5.95 -9.14
CA GLY A 71 10.94 7.37 -9.40
C GLY A 71 9.49 7.69 -9.70
N ILE A 72 8.56 7.08 -8.97
CA ILE A 72 7.12 7.40 -9.05
C ILE A 72 6.66 7.92 -7.70
N LYS A 73 6.05 9.09 -7.70
CA LYS A 73 5.45 9.69 -6.51
C LYS A 73 3.94 9.62 -6.61
N CYS A 74 3.27 9.24 -5.51
CA CYS A 74 1.81 9.19 -5.45
C CYS A 74 1.35 9.30 -4.00
N GLU A 75 0.39 10.21 -3.75
CA GLU A 75 -0.14 10.44 -2.41
C GLU A 75 -1.59 9.95 -2.27
N ILE A 76 -2.21 9.50 -3.36
CA ILE A 76 -3.57 8.94 -3.34
C ILE A 76 -3.47 7.41 -3.29
N HIS A 77 -3.98 6.80 -2.21
CA HIS A 77 -3.87 5.35 -1.99
C HIS A 77 -4.44 4.52 -3.15
N ASP A 78 -5.62 4.89 -3.66
CA ASP A 78 -6.23 4.17 -4.77
C ASP A 78 -5.38 4.24 -6.04
N CYS A 79 -4.69 5.36 -6.26
CA CYS A 79 -3.79 5.52 -7.39
C CYS A 79 -2.52 4.69 -7.21
N THR A 80 -2.02 4.58 -5.99
CA THR A 80 -0.88 3.71 -5.68
C THR A 80 -1.22 2.25 -5.98
N ILE A 81 -2.43 1.82 -5.62
CA ILE A 81 -2.90 0.47 -5.91
C ILE A 81 -3.01 0.26 -7.43
N GLU A 82 -3.49 1.27 -8.16
CA GLU A 82 -3.65 1.15 -9.62
C GLU A 82 -2.30 1.05 -10.34
N ILE A 83 -1.30 1.83 -9.93
CA ILE A 83 0.05 1.69 -10.51
C ILE A 83 0.68 0.35 -10.10
N ALA A 84 0.38 -0.16 -8.91
CA ALA A 84 0.83 -1.48 -8.50
C ALA A 84 0.24 -2.58 -9.40
N ARG A 85 -1.02 -2.46 -9.81
CA ARG A 85 -1.63 -3.39 -10.78
C ARG A 85 -0.87 -3.40 -12.10
N PHE A 86 -0.51 -2.22 -12.61
CA PHE A 86 0.29 -2.12 -13.82
C PHE A 86 1.65 -2.82 -13.66
N LEU A 87 2.32 -2.57 -12.54
CA LEU A 87 3.62 -3.20 -12.26
C LEU A 87 3.51 -4.72 -12.10
N GLU A 88 2.38 -5.20 -11.60
CA GLU A 88 2.09 -6.63 -11.54
C GLU A 88 1.88 -7.22 -12.94
N GLU A 89 1.14 -6.52 -13.80
CA GLU A 89 0.91 -6.95 -15.18
C GLU A 89 2.21 -7.09 -15.99
N ILE A 90 3.18 -6.21 -15.74
CA ILE A 90 4.49 -6.28 -16.40
C ILE A 90 5.52 -7.09 -15.60
N GLU A 91 5.06 -7.84 -14.63
CA GLU A 91 5.84 -8.81 -13.85
C GLU A 91 6.97 -8.21 -13.00
N ILE A 92 6.88 -6.93 -12.63
CA ILE A 92 7.80 -6.29 -11.69
C ILE A 92 7.40 -6.65 -10.26
N ILE A 93 6.10 -6.80 -9.99
CA ILE A 93 5.54 -7.19 -8.71
C ILE A 93 4.99 -8.61 -8.82
N PRO A 94 5.11 -9.44 -7.77
CA PRO A 94 4.56 -10.80 -7.79
C PRO A 94 3.07 -10.85 -8.08
N LYS A 95 2.63 -11.90 -8.75
CA LYS A 95 1.22 -12.14 -9.07
C LYS A 95 0.39 -12.18 -7.80
N ASP A 96 -0.81 -11.62 -7.87
CA ASP A 96 -1.80 -11.55 -6.78
C ASP A 96 -1.43 -10.61 -5.62
N TYR A 97 -0.32 -9.89 -5.71
CA TYR A 97 0.07 -8.92 -4.68
C TYR A 97 -0.97 -7.81 -4.54
N THR A 98 -1.43 -7.26 -5.66
CA THR A 98 -2.41 -6.17 -5.65
C THR A 98 -3.76 -6.62 -5.11
N LYS A 99 -4.17 -7.85 -5.43
CA LYS A 99 -5.38 -8.45 -4.89
C LYS A 99 -5.30 -8.55 -3.37
N LYS A 100 -4.18 -9.02 -2.84
CA LYS A 100 -3.94 -9.14 -1.42
C LYS A 100 -3.96 -7.77 -0.74
N LEU A 101 -3.32 -6.78 -1.35
CA LEU A 101 -3.30 -5.40 -0.84
C LEU A 101 -4.71 -4.82 -0.74
N GLU A 102 -5.55 -5.03 -1.74
CA GLU A 102 -6.94 -4.58 -1.73
C GLU A 102 -7.78 -5.29 -0.66
N GLU A 103 -7.62 -6.61 -0.53
CA GLU A 103 -8.32 -7.37 0.49
C GLU A 103 -7.96 -6.86 1.89
N ASP A 104 -6.69 -6.61 2.14
CA ASP A 104 -6.22 -6.13 3.44
C ASP A 104 -6.66 -4.69 3.71
N LYS A 105 -6.74 -3.86 2.68
CA LYS A 105 -7.31 -2.51 2.78
C LYS A 105 -8.78 -2.57 3.22
N GLU A 106 -9.57 -3.43 2.60
CA GLU A 106 -10.98 -3.60 2.94
C GLU A 106 -11.15 -4.13 4.36
N LEU A 107 -10.34 -5.11 4.77
CA LEU A 107 -10.37 -5.63 6.13
C LEU A 107 -10.04 -4.54 7.16
N ARG A 108 -9.08 -3.68 6.86
CA ARG A 108 -8.74 -2.55 7.72
C ARG A 108 -9.92 -1.59 7.87
N ILE A 109 -10.56 -1.24 6.78
CA ILE A 109 -11.71 -0.34 6.77
C ILE A 109 -12.87 -0.96 7.56
N ASP A 110 -13.18 -2.22 7.32
CA ASP A 110 -14.26 -2.93 7.99
C ASP A 110 -14.04 -3.00 9.50
N ASN A 111 -12.82 -3.30 9.94
CA ASN A 111 -12.48 -3.37 11.36
C ASN A 111 -12.57 -2.00 12.04
N GLN A 112 -12.12 -0.95 11.38
CA GLN A 112 -12.25 0.41 11.91
C GLN A 112 -13.70 0.85 12.01
N TYR A 113 -14.50 0.52 11.02
CA TYR A 113 -15.94 0.79 11.01
C TYR A 113 -16.66 0.04 12.14
N TYR A 114 -16.33 -1.23 12.34
CA TYR A 114 -16.87 -2.05 13.42
C TYR A 114 -16.60 -1.41 14.79
N LEU A 115 -15.38 -1.00 15.04
CA LEU A 115 -15.01 -0.33 16.29
C LEU A 115 -15.78 0.97 16.52
N LYS A 116 -15.90 1.78 15.49
CA LYS A 116 -16.63 3.04 15.56
C LYS A 116 -18.08 2.81 15.98
N ASN A 117 -18.70 1.77 15.46
CA ASN A 117 -20.09 1.43 15.79
C ASN A 117 -20.23 0.78 17.15
N GLN A 118 -19.19 0.12 17.68
CA GLN A 118 -19.20 -0.47 19.01
C GLN A 118 -19.08 0.58 20.11
N VAL A 119 -18.38 1.67 19.86
CA VAL A 119 -18.12 2.74 20.83
C VAL A 119 -19.25 3.77 20.81
N GLY A 120 -19.95 3.87 19.71
CA GLY A 120 -21.10 4.78 19.57
C GLY A 120 -22.35 4.17 20.12
#